data_f1b296ab6ceb71f6f94d76b8927c81fd
#
_entry.id   f1b296ab6ceb71f6f94d76b8927c81fd
#
_cell.length_a   1.000
_cell.length_b   1.000
_cell.length_c   1.000
_cell.angle_alpha   90.00
_cell.angle_beta   90.00
_cell.angle_gamma   90.00
#
_symmetry.space_group_name_H-M   'P 1'
#
loop_
_entity.id
_entity.type
_entity.pdbx_description
1 polymer ?
#
loop_
_entity_poly.entity_id
_entity_poly.type
_entity_poly.pdbx_seq_one_letter_code
_entity_poly.pdbx_strand_id
1 'polypeptide(L)'
;MKRTIYALCTVVCALLLMASCSKSDDEKGGGIKNNNFSNEVTTVASKDLIQKMAAGKATIYGGTTPPEVKLPSGFLFHTGEIVLSHTTLGDKDPIINKVQDGFFYRFYNQNGSKLKVDYFNQSGGTYAARGVDAVISGEGNNFTIFFLNKERDLVALSGEFTGDAIKDFQQSVINKIEKPVGTVRVFKSKSGYAESTREF
;
A
#
# COMPACT_ATOMS: atom_id res chain seq x y z
N MET A 1 6.72 75.11 -23.27
CA MET A 1 5.53 74.32 -22.72
C MET A 1 5.53 72.95 -23.31
N LYS A 2 6.02 71.98 -22.58
CA LYS A 2 6.05 70.54 -22.99
C LYS A 2 5.14 69.75 -22.09
N ARG A 3 4.10 69.20 -22.66
CA ARG A 3 3.16 68.29 -21.95
C ARG A 3 3.73 66.89 -21.97
N THR A 4 4.01 66.32 -20.80
CA THR A 4 4.46 64.94 -20.63
C THR A 4 3.22 64.12 -20.39
N ILE A 5 2.95 63.17 -21.25
CA ILE A 5 1.88 62.20 -21.16
C ILE A 5 2.43 60.96 -20.39
N TYR A 6 1.92 60.67 -19.21
CA TYR A 6 2.24 59.45 -18.51
C TYR A 6 1.32 58.32 -19.02
N ALA A 7 1.93 57.38 -19.70
CA ALA A 7 1.26 56.14 -20.08
C ALA A 7 1.24 55.21 -18.86
N LEU A 8 0.03 54.91 -18.40
CA LEU A 8 -0.22 53.96 -17.33
C LEU A 8 -0.19 52.53 -17.90
N CYS A 9 0.92 51.81 -17.70
CA CYS A 9 1.00 50.40 -18.02
C CYS A 9 0.32 49.59 -16.89
N THR A 10 -0.93 49.20 -17.11
CA THR A 10 -1.62 48.18 -16.31
C THR A 10 -1.04 46.83 -16.66
N VAL A 11 -0.20 46.31 -15.77
CA VAL A 11 0.26 44.91 -15.82
C VAL A 11 -0.87 44.04 -15.30
N VAL A 12 -1.59 43.41 -16.19
CA VAL A 12 -2.52 42.32 -15.87
C VAL A 12 -1.69 41.08 -15.61
N CYS A 13 -1.46 40.76 -14.33
CA CYS A 13 -0.94 39.46 -13.92
C CYS A 13 -2.03 38.39 -14.15
N ALA A 14 -2.00 37.76 -15.31
CA ALA A 14 -2.74 36.52 -15.56
C ALA A 14 -2.09 35.42 -14.72
N LEU A 15 -2.73 35.08 -13.60
CA LEU A 15 -2.45 33.85 -12.84
C LEU A 15 -2.85 32.66 -13.71
N LEU A 16 -1.91 32.16 -14.48
CA LEU A 16 -1.99 30.83 -15.11
C LEU A 16 -1.90 29.81 -13.99
N LEU A 17 -3.07 29.31 -13.53
CA LEU A 17 -3.17 28.07 -12.83
C LEU A 17 -2.70 26.98 -13.78
N MET A 18 -1.42 26.65 -13.71
CA MET A 18 -0.88 25.44 -14.31
C MET A 18 -1.50 24.26 -13.55
N ALA A 19 -2.66 23.78 -14.03
CA ALA A 19 -3.08 22.43 -13.77
C ALA A 19 -2.01 21.53 -14.38
N SER A 20 -1.02 21.17 -13.57
CA SER A 20 -0.06 20.14 -13.92
C SER A 20 -0.80 18.81 -14.01
N CYS A 21 -1.36 18.52 -15.18
CA CYS A 21 -1.60 17.15 -15.60
C CYS A 21 -0.22 16.52 -15.77
N SER A 22 0.30 15.94 -14.71
CA SER A 22 1.41 15.02 -14.84
C SER A 22 0.90 13.82 -15.65
N LYS A 23 1.29 13.76 -16.95
CA LYS A 23 1.30 12.51 -17.67
C LYS A 23 2.06 11.53 -16.81
N SER A 24 1.37 10.52 -16.30
CA SER A 24 2.00 9.35 -15.71
C SER A 24 2.76 8.65 -16.83
N ASP A 25 4.08 8.81 -16.83
CA ASP A 25 4.93 7.84 -17.50
C ASP A 25 4.64 6.50 -16.84
N ASP A 26 4.22 5.53 -17.64
CA ASP A 26 3.95 4.15 -17.26
C ASP A 26 5.26 3.37 -16.95
N GLU A 27 6.08 3.91 -16.07
CA GLU A 27 6.95 3.08 -15.26
C GLU A 27 6.06 2.35 -14.24
N LYS A 28 6.21 1.03 -14.12
CA LYS A 28 5.55 0.14 -13.14
C LYS A 28 5.90 0.54 -11.69
N GLY A 29 5.70 1.80 -11.34
CA GLY A 29 5.91 2.42 -10.05
C GLY A 29 4.61 2.45 -9.25
N GLY A 30 4.72 2.31 -7.93
CA GLY A 30 3.62 2.44 -7.00
C GLY A 30 2.89 3.78 -7.11
N GLY A 31 1.89 3.98 -6.29
CA GLY A 31 1.06 5.18 -6.23
C GLY A 31 -0.34 4.85 -5.74
N ILE A 32 -1.14 5.87 -5.51
CA ILE A 32 -2.53 5.68 -5.14
C ILE A 32 -3.36 5.52 -6.43
N LYS A 33 -4.01 4.37 -6.53
CA LYS A 33 -5.00 4.08 -7.58
C LYS A 33 -6.38 4.27 -6.95
N ASN A 34 -7.13 5.25 -7.37
CA ASN A 34 -8.36 5.73 -6.74
C ASN A 34 -8.14 6.26 -5.31
N ASN A 35 -8.33 7.55 -5.10
CA ASN A 35 -8.07 8.21 -3.81
C ASN A 35 -9.31 8.29 -2.89
N ASN A 36 -10.29 7.42 -3.10
CA ASN A 36 -11.51 7.35 -2.31
C ASN A 36 -11.37 6.27 -1.23
N PHE A 37 -11.28 6.66 0.04
CA PHE A 37 -11.14 5.75 1.18
C PHE A 37 -12.30 5.95 2.14
N SER A 38 -12.84 4.84 2.68
CA SER A 38 -13.85 4.91 3.71
C SER A 38 -13.30 5.47 5.04
N ASN A 39 -14.19 5.90 5.94
CA ASN A 39 -13.78 6.39 7.25
C ASN A 39 -13.09 5.29 8.09
N GLU A 40 -13.51 4.04 7.96
CA GLU A 40 -12.88 2.90 8.63
C GLU A 40 -11.42 2.77 8.21
N VAL A 41 -11.15 2.87 6.91
CA VAL A 41 -9.78 2.81 6.37
C VAL A 41 -8.94 3.97 6.91
N THR A 42 -9.45 5.20 6.85
CA THR A 42 -8.69 6.38 7.29
C THR A 42 -8.49 6.46 8.80
N THR A 43 -9.27 5.71 9.59
CA THR A 43 -9.06 5.56 11.05
C THR A 43 -7.84 4.69 11.35
N VAL A 44 -7.58 3.65 10.56
CA VAL A 44 -6.42 2.74 10.73
C VAL A 44 -5.18 3.29 10.02
N ALA A 45 -5.34 3.70 8.77
CA ALA A 45 -4.31 4.27 7.91
C ALA A 45 -4.70 5.71 7.53
N SER A 46 -4.20 6.70 8.25
CA SER A 46 -4.49 8.10 7.94
C SER A 46 -4.07 8.45 6.50
N LYS A 47 -4.72 9.44 5.91
CA LYS A 47 -4.41 9.89 4.54
C LYS A 47 -2.92 10.22 4.37
N ASP A 48 -2.28 10.82 5.38
CA ASP A 48 -0.85 11.15 5.36
C ASP A 48 0.03 9.90 5.32
N LEU A 49 -0.34 8.84 6.07
CA LEU A 49 0.38 7.56 6.05
C LEU A 49 0.20 6.85 4.71
N ILE A 50 -1.01 6.87 4.14
CA ILE A 50 -1.29 6.34 2.80
C ILE A 50 -0.45 7.05 1.75
N GLN A 51 -0.42 8.40 1.76
CA GLN A 51 0.39 9.19 0.85
C GLN A 51 1.88 8.91 1.02
N LYS A 52 2.34 8.76 2.26
CA LYS A 52 3.74 8.42 2.56
C LYS A 52 4.12 7.03 2.02
N MET A 53 3.25 6.02 2.15
CA MET A 53 3.45 4.71 1.54
C MET A 53 3.56 4.82 0.02
N ALA A 54 2.64 5.54 -0.61
CA ALA A 54 2.62 5.72 -2.06
C ALA A 54 3.87 6.48 -2.56
N ALA A 55 4.30 7.52 -1.85
CA ALA A 55 5.56 8.23 -2.13
C ALA A 55 6.78 7.30 -2.01
N GLY A 56 6.74 6.31 -1.10
CA GLY A 56 7.72 5.24 -0.96
C GLY A 56 7.57 4.11 -1.99
N LYS A 57 6.80 4.34 -3.07
CA LYS A 57 6.58 3.40 -4.20
C LYS A 57 5.65 2.21 -3.89
N ALA A 58 4.89 2.26 -2.78
CA ALA A 58 3.81 1.31 -2.56
C ALA A 58 2.66 1.55 -3.56
N THR A 59 2.07 0.49 -4.09
CA THR A 59 0.80 0.56 -4.82
C THR A 59 -0.33 0.46 -3.81
N ILE A 60 -1.20 1.46 -3.77
CA ILE A 60 -2.34 1.52 -2.85
C ILE A 60 -3.62 1.65 -3.68
N TYR A 61 -4.52 0.71 -3.52
CA TYR A 61 -5.83 0.74 -4.16
C TYR A 61 -6.86 1.32 -3.18
N GLY A 62 -7.39 2.50 -3.49
CA GLY A 62 -8.56 3.06 -2.83
C GLY A 62 -9.83 2.55 -3.48
N GLY A 63 -10.95 2.90 -2.89
CA GLY A 63 -12.29 2.50 -3.27
C GLY A 63 -13.09 2.09 -2.04
N THR A 64 -14.41 2.14 -2.15
CA THR A 64 -15.34 1.84 -1.05
C THR A 64 -16.10 0.54 -1.25
N THR A 65 -15.83 -0.17 -2.35
CA THR A 65 -16.43 -1.45 -2.72
C THR A 65 -15.36 -2.52 -2.96
N PRO A 66 -14.57 -2.88 -1.92
CA PRO A 66 -13.49 -3.85 -2.07
C PRO A 66 -14.04 -5.24 -2.37
N PRO A 67 -13.25 -6.11 -3.05
CA PRO A 67 -13.61 -7.50 -3.24
C PRO A 67 -13.70 -8.24 -1.91
N GLU A 68 -14.44 -9.33 -1.87
CA GLU A 68 -14.38 -10.28 -0.76
C GLU A 68 -13.14 -11.16 -0.92
N VAL A 69 -12.07 -10.84 -0.17
CA VAL A 69 -10.78 -11.54 -0.25
C VAL A 69 -10.75 -12.66 0.78
N LYS A 70 -11.22 -13.83 0.37
CA LYS A 70 -11.18 -15.02 1.25
C LYS A 70 -10.87 -16.28 0.46
N LEU A 71 -10.29 -17.25 1.15
CA LEU A 71 -10.09 -18.63 0.68
C LEU A 71 -11.04 -19.57 1.41
N PRO A 72 -11.27 -20.77 0.86
CA PRO A 72 -11.97 -21.83 1.59
C PRO A 72 -11.29 -22.13 2.94
N SER A 73 -12.07 -22.71 3.87
CA SER A 73 -11.52 -23.12 5.19
C SER A 73 -10.35 -24.09 5.00
N GLY A 74 -9.30 -23.91 5.80
CA GLY A 74 -8.09 -24.73 5.74
C GLY A 74 -7.10 -24.29 4.63
N PHE A 75 -7.30 -23.10 4.03
CA PHE A 75 -6.37 -22.52 3.08
C PHE A 75 -5.86 -21.15 3.55
N LEU A 76 -4.64 -20.82 3.11
CA LEU A 76 -3.92 -19.58 3.38
C LEU A 76 -3.37 -19.02 2.06
N PHE A 77 -3.13 -17.71 2.00
CA PHE A 77 -2.30 -17.11 0.97
C PHE A 77 -0.83 -17.23 1.37
N HIS A 78 -0.01 -17.77 0.50
CA HIS A 78 1.44 -17.86 0.67
C HIS A 78 2.14 -16.98 -0.36
N THR A 79 2.96 -16.04 0.10
CA THR A 79 3.63 -15.09 -0.78
C THR A 79 4.84 -15.66 -1.51
N GLY A 80 5.29 -16.89 -1.13
CA GLY A 80 6.61 -17.35 -1.54
C GLY A 80 7.72 -16.43 -1.00
N GLU A 81 8.88 -16.48 -1.62
CA GLU A 81 9.96 -15.53 -1.33
C GLU A 81 9.55 -14.11 -1.69
N ILE A 82 9.94 -13.15 -0.86
CA ILE A 82 9.72 -11.72 -1.11
C ILE A 82 11.06 -10.98 -1.25
N VAL A 83 11.04 -9.89 -2.00
CA VAL A 83 12.22 -9.03 -2.22
C VAL A 83 11.87 -7.62 -1.80
N LEU A 84 12.72 -6.98 -0.98
CA LEU A 84 12.62 -5.54 -0.72
C LEU A 84 12.95 -4.78 -2.00
N SER A 85 11.91 -4.34 -2.69
CA SER A 85 12.02 -3.67 -3.99
C SER A 85 12.28 -2.17 -3.87
N HIS A 86 11.74 -1.53 -2.83
CA HIS A 86 11.90 -0.09 -2.57
C HIS A 86 11.94 0.19 -1.07
N THR A 87 12.74 1.19 -0.70
CA THR A 87 12.78 1.73 0.66
C THR A 87 13.11 3.20 0.64
N THR A 88 12.57 3.97 1.59
CA THR A 88 12.92 5.38 1.74
C THR A 88 14.34 5.59 2.28
N LEU A 89 15.04 4.55 2.68
CA LEU A 89 16.48 4.58 3.03
C LEU A 89 17.39 4.47 1.78
N GLY A 90 16.84 4.12 0.63
CA GLY A 90 17.61 3.87 -0.60
C GLY A 90 18.66 2.77 -0.37
N ASP A 91 19.83 2.94 -0.96
CA ASP A 91 20.94 1.96 -0.89
C ASP A 91 21.52 1.77 0.53
N LYS A 92 21.13 2.62 1.49
CA LYS A 92 21.52 2.46 2.90
C LYS A 92 20.73 1.38 3.63
N ASP A 93 19.64 0.87 3.04
CA ASP A 93 18.89 -0.23 3.64
C ASP A 93 19.66 -1.56 3.45
N PRO A 94 20.08 -2.23 4.52
CA PRO A 94 20.93 -3.42 4.41
C PRO A 94 20.26 -4.61 3.71
N ILE A 95 18.95 -4.57 3.55
CA ILE A 95 18.17 -5.65 2.92
C ILE A 95 17.55 -5.26 1.56
N ILE A 96 17.90 -4.07 1.02
CA ILE A 96 17.42 -3.68 -0.32
C ILE A 96 17.86 -4.72 -1.37
N ASN A 97 16.97 -5.11 -2.26
CA ASN A 97 17.17 -6.12 -3.30
C ASN A 97 17.53 -7.53 -2.79
N LYS A 98 17.48 -7.78 -1.48
CA LYS A 98 17.69 -9.11 -0.93
C LYS A 98 16.41 -9.90 -0.84
N VAL A 99 16.52 -11.19 -1.13
CA VAL A 99 15.44 -12.16 -0.94
C VAL A 99 15.26 -12.42 0.56
N GLN A 100 14.02 -12.45 0.97
CA GLN A 100 13.57 -12.76 2.33
C GLN A 100 12.55 -13.89 2.29
N ASP A 101 12.41 -14.60 3.39
CA ASP A 101 11.31 -15.54 3.57
C ASP A 101 9.99 -14.79 3.54
N GLY A 102 9.01 -15.41 2.89
CA GLY A 102 7.69 -14.84 2.75
C GLY A 102 6.79 -15.04 3.95
N PHE A 103 5.54 -14.74 3.73
CA PHE A 103 4.50 -14.78 4.75
C PHE A 103 3.32 -15.63 4.29
N PHE A 104 2.60 -16.16 5.28
CA PHE A 104 1.27 -16.73 5.13
C PHE A 104 0.26 -15.77 5.71
N TYR A 105 -0.88 -15.59 4.99
CA TYR A 105 -1.97 -14.73 5.39
C TYR A 105 -3.30 -15.47 5.30
N ARG A 106 -4.17 -15.26 6.29
CA ARG A 106 -5.57 -15.62 6.23
C ARG A 106 -6.42 -14.40 6.48
N PHE A 107 -7.39 -14.16 5.59
CA PHE A 107 -8.36 -13.10 5.68
C PHE A 107 -9.73 -13.71 5.94
N TYR A 108 -10.48 -13.17 6.89
CA TYR A 108 -11.78 -13.72 7.27
C TYR A 108 -12.64 -12.68 7.98
N ASN A 109 -13.94 -13.02 8.18
CA ASN A 109 -14.93 -12.16 8.82
C ASN A 109 -15.01 -10.78 8.15
N GLN A 110 -14.88 -10.74 6.82
CA GLN A 110 -15.03 -9.48 6.10
C GLN A 110 -16.49 -9.00 6.17
N ASN A 111 -16.67 -7.74 6.58
CA ASN A 111 -17.94 -7.03 6.60
C ASN A 111 -17.70 -5.59 6.12
N GLY A 112 -18.06 -5.30 4.86
CA GLY A 112 -17.71 -4.06 4.20
C GLY A 112 -16.20 -3.83 4.19
N SER A 113 -15.75 -2.73 4.77
CA SER A 113 -14.32 -2.38 4.84
C SER A 113 -13.57 -3.02 6.04
N LYS A 114 -14.21 -3.83 6.87
CA LYS A 114 -13.58 -4.44 8.06
C LYS A 114 -13.36 -5.93 7.84
N LEU A 115 -12.23 -6.45 8.34
CA LEU A 115 -11.92 -7.88 8.32
C LEU A 115 -10.93 -8.24 9.44
N LYS A 116 -10.64 -9.54 9.56
CA LYS A 116 -9.59 -10.07 10.43
C LYS A 116 -8.45 -10.64 9.60
N VAL A 117 -7.23 -10.51 10.13
CA VAL A 117 -6.00 -11.07 9.54
C VAL A 117 -5.29 -11.95 10.54
N ASP A 118 -4.96 -13.17 10.12
CA ASP A 118 -3.94 -13.99 10.74
C ASP A 118 -2.72 -13.99 9.84
N TYR A 119 -1.52 -13.96 10.41
CA TYR A 119 -0.30 -14.05 9.61
C TYR A 119 0.86 -14.68 10.38
N PHE A 120 1.79 -15.29 9.64
CA PHE A 120 3.06 -15.77 10.17
C PHE A 120 4.14 -15.75 9.08
N ASN A 121 5.40 -15.61 9.50
CA ASN A 121 6.55 -15.72 8.61
C ASN A 121 6.83 -17.20 8.31
N GLN A 122 7.20 -17.50 7.09
CA GLN A 122 7.48 -18.87 6.63
C GLN A 122 8.54 -19.57 7.48
N SER A 123 9.62 -18.88 7.87
CA SER A 123 10.69 -19.44 8.69
C SER A 123 10.31 -19.62 10.17
N GLY A 124 9.25 -18.97 10.64
CA GLY A 124 8.85 -18.99 12.05
C GLY A 124 8.03 -20.22 12.46
N GLY A 125 7.35 -20.89 11.54
CA GLY A 125 6.54 -22.09 11.79
C GLY A 125 5.33 -21.91 12.71
N THR A 126 5.12 -20.72 13.27
CA THR A 126 4.00 -20.38 14.16
C THR A 126 3.39 -19.04 13.80
N TYR A 127 2.11 -18.87 14.13
CA TYR A 127 1.45 -17.58 13.89
C TYR A 127 2.14 -16.46 14.67
N ALA A 128 2.56 -15.43 13.94
CA ALA A 128 3.06 -14.19 14.53
C ALA A 128 1.93 -13.41 15.20
N ALA A 129 0.72 -13.42 14.59
CA ALA A 129 -0.49 -12.86 15.16
C ALA A 129 -1.74 -13.54 14.59
N ARG A 130 -2.81 -13.55 15.38
CA ARG A 130 -4.15 -14.05 14.99
C ARG A 130 -5.22 -13.03 15.36
N GLY A 131 -6.27 -12.96 14.55
CA GLY A 131 -7.44 -12.13 14.82
C GLY A 131 -7.17 -10.64 14.80
N VAL A 132 -6.11 -10.21 14.10
CA VAL A 132 -5.76 -8.80 14.00
C VAL A 132 -6.86 -8.05 13.28
N ASP A 133 -7.32 -6.94 13.87
CA ASP A 133 -8.25 -6.03 13.22
C ASP A 133 -7.59 -5.37 12.02
N ALA A 134 -8.26 -5.45 10.89
CA ALA A 134 -7.80 -4.89 9.63
C ALA A 134 -8.94 -4.19 8.90
N VAL A 135 -8.57 -3.34 7.97
CA VAL A 135 -9.50 -2.66 7.06
C VAL A 135 -9.05 -2.86 5.62
N ILE A 136 -10.02 -2.90 4.71
CA ILE A 136 -9.78 -3.08 3.28
C ILE A 136 -10.38 -1.94 2.49
N SER A 137 -9.65 -1.44 1.52
CA SER A 137 -10.13 -0.56 0.44
C SER A 137 -9.96 -1.25 -0.89
N GLY A 138 -10.69 -0.81 -1.90
CA GLY A 138 -10.56 -1.36 -3.24
C GLY A 138 -11.79 -1.16 -4.08
N GLU A 139 -11.67 -1.58 -5.34
CA GLU A 139 -12.73 -1.57 -6.34
C GLU A 139 -12.48 -2.68 -7.36
N GLY A 140 -13.54 -3.38 -7.77
CA GLY A 140 -13.41 -4.58 -8.62
C GLY A 140 -12.62 -5.66 -7.90
N ASN A 141 -11.55 -6.15 -8.53
CA ASN A 141 -10.66 -7.17 -7.95
C ASN A 141 -9.43 -6.57 -7.25
N ASN A 142 -9.19 -5.26 -7.39
CA ASN A 142 -8.03 -4.60 -6.79
C ASN A 142 -8.33 -4.16 -5.36
N PHE A 143 -7.38 -4.40 -4.46
CA PHE A 143 -7.56 -4.07 -3.05
C PHE A 143 -6.26 -3.68 -2.35
N THR A 144 -6.42 -3.02 -1.21
CA THR A 144 -5.36 -2.85 -0.19
C THR A 144 -5.95 -3.12 1.18
N ILE A 145 -5.35 -4.03 1.93
CA ILE A 145 -5.66 -4.33 3.34
C ILE A 145 -4.65 -3.62 4.22
N PHE A 146 -5.13 -2.86 5.21
CA PHE A 146 -4.31 -2.15 6.20
C PHE A 146 -4.53 -2.73 7.59
N PHE A 147 -3.45 -2.94 8.33
CA PHE A 147 -3.49 -3.33 9.74
C PHE A 147 -2.22 -2.90 10.48
N LEU A 148 -2.26 -2.91 11.80
CA LEU A 148 -1.07 -2.75 12.63
C LEU A 148 -0.52 -4.14 12.97
N ASN A 149 0.77 -4.36 12.68
CA ASN A 149 1.43 -5.59 13.07
C ASN A 149 1.70 -5.63 14.60
N LYS A 150 2.33 -6.69 15.08
CA LYS A 150 2.67 -6.87 16.49
C LYS A 150 3.56 -5.75 17.04
N GLU A 151 4.45 -5.24 16.20
CA GLU A 151 5.36 -4.13 16.48
C GLU A 151 4.66 -2.76 16.36
N ARG A 152 3.35 -2.75 16.04
CA ARG A 152 2.53 -1.56 15.80
C ARG A 152 2.91 -0.75 14.56
N ASP A 153 3.67 -1.34 13.65
CA ASP A 153 3.92 -0.75 12.34
C ASP A 153 2.67 -0.86 11.48
N LEU A 154 2.45 0.13 10.62
CA LEU A 154 1.37 0.05 9.65
C LEU A 154 1.81 -0.81 8.46
N VAL A 155 1.07 -1.89 8.24
CA VAL A 155 1.23 -2.79 7.10
C VAL A 155 0.11 -2.54 6.10
N ALA A 156 0.46 -2.52 4.81
CA ALA A 156 -0.48 -2.53 3.69
C ALA A 156 -0.16 -3.72 2.77
N LEU A 157 -1.15 -4.56 2.53
CA LEU A 157 -1.08 -5.67 1.58
C LEU A 157 -1.93 -5.30 0.37
N SER A 158 -1.33 -5.28 -0.82
CA SER A 158 -2.01 -4.84 -2.04
C SER A 158 -1.87 -5.85 -3.16
N GLY A 159 -2.87 -5.90 -4.04
CA GLY A 159 -2.85 -6.76 -5.23
C GLY A 159 -4.22 -6.86 -5.90
N GLU A 160 -4.31 -7.74 -6.88
CA GLU A 160 -5.53 -8.11 -7.58
C GLU A 160 -5.97 -9.52 -7.13
N PHE A 161 -7.16 -9.65 -6.56
CA PHE A 161 -7.71 -10.95 -6.15
C PHE A 161 -8.28 -11.70 -7.36
N THR A 162 -7.78 -12.91 -7.62
CA THR A 162 -8.19 -13.75 -8.76
C THR A 162 -9.11 -14.91 -8.37
N GLY A 163 -9.52 -14.98 -7.09
CA GLY A 163 -10.36 -16.04 -6.53
C GLY A 163 -9.59 -17.05 -5.70
N ASP A 164 -8.40 -17.42 -6.12
CA ASP A 164 -7.51 -18.39 -5.44
C ASP A 164 -6.08 -17.86 -5.22
N ALA A 165 -5.76 -16.71 -5.78
CA ALA A 165 -4.47 -16.06 -5.62
C ALA A 165 -4.63 -14.54 -5.52
N ILE A 166 -3.56 -13.87 -5.10
CA ILE A 166 -3.42 -12.41 -5.19
C ILE A 166 -2.28 -12.14 -6.17
N LYS A 167 -2.63 -11.63 -7.34
CA LYS A 167 -1.68 -11.21 -8.37
C LYS A 167 -1.08 -9.85 -8.05
N ASP A 168 0.13 -9.59 -8.51
CA ASP A 168 0.91 -8.36 -8.24
C ASP A 168 1.02 -8.07 -6.74
N PHE A 169 1.16 -9.16 -5.95
CA PHE A 169 1.21 -9.07 -4.49
C PHE A 169 2.35 -8.20 -4.01
N GLN A 170 1.99 -7.28 -3.13
CA GLN A 170 2.91 -6.34 -2.50
C GLN A 170 2.58 -6.20 -1.01
N GLN A 171 3.64 -6.19 -0.20
CA GLN A 171 3.57 -5.84 1.22
C GLN A 171 4.34 -4.55 1.44
N SER A 172 3.70 -3.55 1.99
CA SER A 172 4.34 -2.28 2.36
C SER A 172 4.26 -2.06 3.85
N VAL A 173 5.33 -1.55 4.44
CA VAL A 173 5.41 -1.33 5.89
C VAL A 173 5.92 0.09 6.15
N ILE A 174 5.23 0.82 7.05
CA ILE A 174 5.77 2.03 7.68
C ILE A 174 6.09 1.69 9.11
N ASN A 175 7.37 1.75 9.48
CA ASN A 175 7.76 1.56 10.86
C ASN A 175 7.40 2.80 11.71
N LYS A 176 6.82 2.55 12.89
CA LYS A 176 6.41 3.60 13.83
C LYS A 176 7.33 3.73 15.02
N ILE A 177 8.08 2.72 15.33
CA ILE A 177 8.89 2.63 16.57
C ILE A 177 10.38 2.54 16.26
N GLU A 178 10.78 1.68 15.32
CA GLU A 178 12.19 1.53 14.95
C GLU A 178 12.73 2.76 14.23
N LYS A 179 13.98 3.12 14.52
CA LYS A 179 14.64 4.27 13.86
C LYS A 179 15.29 3.85 12.54
N PRO A 180 15.20 4.71 11.52
CA PRO A 180 14.46 5.99 11.50
C PRO A 180 12.96 5.77 11.38
N VAL A 181 12.21 6.39 12.31
CA VAL A 181 10.75 6.31 12.34
C VAL A 181 10.15 6.84 11.03
N GLY A 182 9.15 6.13 10.55
CA GLY A 182 8.46 6.47 9.30
C GLY A 182 9.20 6.02 8.04
N THR A 183 10.19 5.13 8.17
CA THR A 183 10.75 4.42 7.02
C THR A 183 9.66 3.60 6.35
N VAL A 184 9.54 3.75 5.03
CA VAL A 184 8.69 2.91 4.19
C VAL A 184 9.56 1.84 3.55
N ARG A 185 9.11 0.58 3.64
CA ARG A 185 9.67 -0.56 2.92
C ARG A 185 8.59 -1.22 2.08
N VAL A 186 8.91 -1.55 0.85
CA VAL A 186 7.99 -2.18 -0.10
C VAL A 186 8.59 -3.48 -0.57
N PHE A 187 7.96 -4.58 -0.17
CA PHE A 187 8.31 -5.93 -0.58
C PHE A 187 7.38 -6.39 -1.68
N LYS A 188 7.91 -7.09 -2.66
CA LYS A 188 7.13 -7.76 -3.70
C LYS A 188 7.37 -9.25 -3.63
N SER A 189 6.33 -10.03 -3.88
CA SER A 189 6.52 -11.46 -4.13
C SER A 189 7.42 -11.64 -5.35
N LYS A 190 8.36 -12.56 -5.28
CA LYS A 190 9.30 -12.86 -6.36
C LYS A 190 8.60 -13.51 -7.56
N SER A 191 7.54 -14.27 -7.32
CA SER A 191 6.67 -14.82 -8.36
C SER A 191 5.67 -13.81 -8.94
N GLY A 192 5.46 -12.69 -8.24
CA GLY A 192 4.38 -11.73 -8.51
C GLY A 192 3.04 -12.11 -7.86
N TYR A 193 2.96 -13.26 -7.19
CA TYR A 193 1.72 -13.80 -6.64
C TYR A 193 1.84 -14.11 -5.14
N ALA A 194 0.70 -14.05 -4.43
CA ALA A 194 0.48 -14.81 -3.22
C ALA A 194 -0.55 -15.90 -3.55
N GLU A 195 -0.13 -17.15 -3.52
CA GLU A 195 -0.91 -18.30 -3.98
C GLU A 195 -1.63 -18.98 -2.81
N SER A 196 -2.78 -19.60 -3.08
CA SER A 196 -3.46 -20.40 -2.07
C SER A 196 -2.67 -21.68 -1.77
N THR A 197 -2.54 -22.00 -0.50
CA THR A 197 -1.96 -23.24 -0.01
C THR A 197 -2.76 -23.78 1.17
N ARG A 198 -2.66 -25.07 1.44
CA ARG A 198 -3.30 -25.65 2.63
C ARG A 198 -2.62 -25.19 3.91
N GLU A 199 -3.42 -24.96 4.94
CA GLU A 199 -2.92 -24.77 6.30
C GLU A 199 -2.28 -26.07 6.79
N PHE A 200 -1.16 -25.99 7.50
CA PHE A 200 -0.38 -27.12 7.99
C PHE A 200 -0.99 -27.72 9.25
#